data_332e38cacd4b8d42003bfb0af5c827ce
#
_entry.id   332e38cacd4b8d42003bfb0af5c827ce
#
_cell.length_a   1.000
_cell.length_b   1.000
_cell.length_c   1.000
_cell.angle_alpha   90.00
_cell.angle_beta   90.00
_cell.angle_gamma   90.00
#
_symmetry.space_group_name_H-M   'P 1'
#
loop_
_entity.id
_entity.type
_entity.pdbx_description
1 polymer ?
#
loop_
_entity_poly.entity_id
_entity_poly.type
_entity_poly.pdbx_seq_one_letter_code
_entity_poly.pdbx_strand_id
1 'polypeptide(L)' 'MARYIRVNTKEEANQIVERENKKQARGNWFVNVSVKESRKGGYTVKIG' A
#
# COMPACT_ATOMS: atom_id res chain seq x y z
N MET A 1 10.15 8.04 5.73
CA MET A 1 9.63 7.14 6.78
C MET A 1 8.66 6.15 6.18
N ALA A 2 8.80 4.89 6.56
CA ALA A 2 7.90 3.87 6.08
C ALA A 2 6.57 3.91 6.83
N ARG A 3 5.47 3.77 6.11
CA ARG A 3 4.14 3.68 6.70
C ARG A 3 3.60 2.27 6.48
N TYR A 4 2.94 1.76 7.48
CA TYR A 4 2.31 0.44 7.40
C TYR A 4 0.82 0.59 7.62
N ILE A 5 0.04 0.06 6.68
CA ILE A 5 -1.42 0.09 6.76
C ILE A 5 -1.90 -1.36 6.72
N ARG A 6 -2.65 -1.76 7.74
CA ARG A 6 -3.23 -3.11 7.78
C ARG A 6 -4.63 -3.08 7.21
N VAL A 7 -4.91 -4.03 6.35
CA VAL A 7 -6.23 -4.19 5.73
C VAL A 7 -6.66 -5.64 5.84
N ASN A 8 -7.96 -5.88 5.74
CA ASN A 8 -8.51 -7.23 5.90
C ASN A 8 -8.56 -8.00 4.59
N THR A 9 -8.66 -7.33 3.46
CA THR A 9 -8.82 -7.98 2.17
C THR A 9 -7.81 -7.46 1.16
N LYS A 10 -7.57 -8.27 0.14
CA LYS A 10 -6.68 -7.91 -0.95
C LYS A 10 -7.22 -6.71 -1.73
N GLU A 11 -8.55 -6.62 -1.85
CA GLU A 11 -9.17 -5.49 -2.55
C GLU A 11 -8.86 -4.17 -1.87
N GLU A 12 -8.93 -4.14 -0.54
CA GLU A 12 -8.57 -2.95 0.21
C GLU A 12 -7.10 -2.59 0.01
N ALA A 13 -6.22 -3.59 0.02
CA ALA A 13 -4.80 -3.36 -0.23
C ALA A 13 -4.59 -2.76 -1.62
N ASN A 14 -5.26 -3.29 -2.64
CA ASN A 14 -5.17 -2.78 -4.00
C ASN A 14 -5.66 -1.34 -4.11
N GLN A 15 -6.73 -1.00 -3.40
CA GLN A 15 -7.25 0.36 -3.39
C GLN A 15 -6.23 1.34 -2.84
N ILE A 16 -5.53 0.96 -1.79
CA ILE A 16 -4.48 1.79 -1.21
C ILE A 16 -3.33 1.96 -2.20
N VAL A 17 -2.90 0.88 -2.84
CA VAL A 17 -1.84 0.92 -3.83
C VAL A 17 -2.20 1.86 -4.98
N GLU A 18 -3.41 1.76 -5.50
CA GLU A 18 -3.86 2.63 -6.58
C GLU A 18 -3.90 4.09 -6.16
N ARG A 19 -4.39 4.35 -4.95
CA ARG A 19 -4.45 5.72 -4.42
C ARG A 19 -3.06 6.34 -4.33
N GLU A 20 -2.10 5.58 -3.81
CA GLU A 20 -0.73 6.06 -3.69
C GLU A 20 -0.08 6.25 -5.06
N ASN A 21 -0.34 5.36 -6.01
CA ASN A 21 0.17 5.49 -7.36
C ASN A 21 -0.35 6.75 -8.05
N LYS A 22 -1.60 7.09 -7.84
CA LYS A 22 -2.18 8.31 -8.39
C LYS A 22 -1.53 9.55 -7.81
N LYS A 23 -1.25 9.54 -6.51
CA LYS A 23 -0.57 10.66 -5.87
C LYS A 23 0.85 10.83 -6.41
N GLN A 24 1.55 9.73 -6.64
CA GLN A 24 2.91 9.74 -7.15
C GLN A 24 2.98 10.29 -8.58
N ALA A 25 2.00 9.97 -9.39
CA ALA A 25 1.96 10.45 -10.77
C ALA A 25 1.91 11.97 -10.85
N ARG A 26 1.41 12.63 -9.81
CA ARG A 26 1.32 14.08 -9.74
C ARG A 26 2.55 14.74 -9.13
N GLY A 27 3.29 14.03 -8.29
CA GLY A 27 4.26 14.63 -7.40
C GLY A 27 5.73 14.35 -7.68
N ASN A 28 6.09 13.65 -8.72
CA ASN A 28 7.48 13.29 -9.01
C ASN A 28 8.20 12.54 -7.88
N TRP A 29 7.45 11.91 -7.01
CA TRP A 29 8.03 11.15 -5.91
C TRP A 29 7.90 9.66 -6.19
N PHE A 30 9.02 8.96 -6.05
CA PHE A 30 8.99 7.50 -6.11
C PHE A 30 8.81 6.96 -4.70
N VAL A 31 7.58 6.58 -4.39
CA VAL A 31 7.29 5.92 -3.14
C VAL A 31 7.13 4.44 -3.44
N ASN A 32 7.95 3.61 -2.81
CA ASN A 32 7.82 2.17 -2.96
C ASN A 32 6.60 1.69 -2.16
N VAL A 33 5.65 1.13 -2.87
CA VAL A 33 4.46 0.56 -2.25
C VAL A 33 4.54 -0.95 -2.43
N SER A 34 4.48 -1.67 -1.34
CA SER A 34 4.49 -3.14 -1.38
C SER A 34 3.38 -3.70 -0.51
N VAL A 35 2.85 -4.83 -0.93
CA VAL A 35 1.78 -5.51 -0.21
C VAL A 35 2.32 -6.84 0.30
N LYS A 36 2.11 -7.11 1.58
CA LYS A 36 2.56 -8.35 2.20
C LYS A 36 1.39 -9.07 2.81
N GLU A 37 1.27 -10.35 2.52
CA GLU A 37 0.22 -11.17 3.09
C GLU A 37 0.57 -11.57 4.51
N SER A 38 -0.41 -11.43 5.42
CA SER A 38 -0.23 -11.81 6.80
C SER A 38 -0.61 -13.27 7.04
N ARG A 39 0.09 -13.94 7.92
CA ARG A 39 -0.20 -15.33 8.29
C ARG A 39 -1.55 -15.50 8.96
N LYS A 40 -2.02 -14.47 9.64
CA LYS A 40 -3.28 -14.51 10.37
C LYS A 40 -4.48 -14.07 9.53
N GLY A 41 -4.28 -13.91 8.25
CA GLY A 41 -5.27 -13.30 7.39
C GLY A 41 -5.10 -11.81 7.33
N GLY A 42 -5.54 -11.19 6.24
CA GLY A 42 -5.34 -9.78 6.00
C GLY A 42 -4.02 -9.49 5.29
N TYR A 43 -3.81 -8.23 4.99
CA TYR A 43 -2.65 -7.78 4.22
C TYR A 43 -2.08 -6.52 4.86
N THR A 44 -0.78 -6.33 4.70
CA THR A 44 -0.11 -5.12 5.15
C THR A 44 0.45 -4.39 3.94
N VAL A 45 0.11 -3.12 3.81
CA VAL A 45 0.63 -2.26 2.74
C VAL A 45 1.73 -1.39 3.33
N LYS A 46 2.92 -1.51 2.77
CA LYS A 46 4.07 -0.72 3.19
C LYS A 46 4.29 0.40 2.18
N ILE A 47 4.34 1.62 2.66
CA ILE A 47 4.56 2.81 1.83
C ILE A 47 5.84 3.49 2.30
N GLY A 48 6.77 3.65 1.38
CA GLY A 48 8.03 4.33 1.72
C GLY A 48 9.28 3.55 1.60
#